data_67e39f9dbe2aee9b9c18c0574102419a
#
_entry.id   67e39f9dbe2aee9b9c18c0574102419a
#
_cell.length_a   1.000
_cell.length_b   1.000
_cell.length_c   1.000
_cell.angle_alpha   90.00
_cell.angle_beta   90.00
_cell.angle_gamma   90.00
#
_symmetry.space_group_name_H-M   'P 1'
#
loop_
_entity.id
_entity.type
_entity.pdbx_description
1 polymer ?
#
loop_
_entity_poly.entity_id
_entity_poly.type
_entity_poly.pdbx_seq_one_letter_code
_entity_poly.pdbx_strand_id
1 'polypeptide(L)'
;MELLWYIIAALGAGIGTGAVLTLLGGFMLLLYFWPQISRFPLAMQTLQCFGRLIVYIVPCVMALLPIRFLTGVPSFVFRKMLHVVAFTCFVVMMLAAGGWQAAALTSVIIAVLVYPLLSLFENESWYGKLFVQKSPGEVKRSLLMVFFMFAAVIAVSWGVFHDPNAAAAAILMWGVGDAAAALVGIPFGKHKVNFRPVNGKKSWEGSLAMFTAAALVGIVILCLCSGSFTGTSILCVLLMALAGTTAELLSPSEWDTVTVPVTMLAVALVLL
;
A
#
# COMPACT_ATOMS: atom_id res chain seq x y z
N MET A 1 -22.93 2.88 -21.15
CA MET A 1 -23.84 3.91 -20.58
C MET A 1 -24.15 3.65 -19.11
N GLU A 2 -24.37 2.39 -18.69
CA GLU A 2 -24.67 2.07 -17.28
C GLU A 2 -23.52 2.43 -16.31
N LEU A 3 -22.25 2.24 -16.71
CA LEU A 3 -21.10 2.59 -15.87
C LEU A 3 -21.02 4.10 -15.58
N LEU A 4 -21.32 4.93 -16.59
CA LEU A 4 -21.38 6.38 -16.44
C LEU A 4 -22.51 6.79 -15.48
N TRP A 5 -23.67 6.11 -15.56
CA TRP A 5 -24.78 6.27 -14.64
C TRP A 5 -24.44 5.80 -13.22
N TYR A 6 -23.70 4.69 -13.05
CA TYR A 6 -23.22 4.25 -11.74
C TYR A 6 -22.20 5.22 -11.14
N ILE A 7 -21.30 5.76 -11.96
CA ILE A 7 -20.32 6.78 -11.50
C ILE A 7 -21.06 8.08 -11.16
N ILE A 8 -21.99 8.52 -11.99
CA ILE A 8 -22.79 9.73 -11.74
C ILE A 8 -23.74 9.51 -10.55
N ALA A 9 -24.35 8.34 -10.42
CA ALA A 9 -25.19 8.01 -9.27
C ALA A 9 -24.34 7.82 -7.99
N ALA A 10 -23.14 7.24 -8.07
CA ALA A 10 -22.22 7.16 -6.94
C ALA A 10 -21.65 8.54 -6.55
N LEU A 11 -21.37 9.39 -7.54
CA LEU A 11 -20.99 10.79 -7.32
C LEU A 11 -22.18 11.66 -6.88
N GLY A 12 -23.38 11.40 -7.38
CA GLY A 12 -24.58 12.19 -7.08
C GLY A 12 -25.36 11.73 -5.85
N ALA A 13 -25.40 10.43 -5.55
CA ALA A 13 -26.15 9.87 -4.42
C ALA A 13 -25.26 9.46 -3.23
N GLY A 14 -23.99 9.18 -3.45
CA GLY A 14 -23.03 8.85 -2.39
C GLY A 14 -22.30 10.05 -1.81
N ILE A 15 -22.31 11.19 -2.52
CA ILE A 15 -21.86 12.46 -1.95
C ILE A 15 -23.12 13.17 -1.44
N GLY A 16 -23.70 12.65 -0.38
CA GLY A 16 -24.74 13.37 0.34
C GLY A 16 -24.24 14.79 0.67
N THR A 17 -25.16 15.74 0.72
CA THR A 17 -24.88 17.16 1.05
C THR A 17 -23.89 17.34 2.21
N GLY A 18 -23.83 16.41 3.15
CA GLY A 18 -22.88 16.38 4.25
C GLY A 18 -21.41 16.16 3.82
N ALA A 19 -21.14 15.27 2.85
CA ALA A 19 -19.77 15.04 2.38
C ALA A 19 -19.27 16.23 1.55
N VAL A 20 -20.11 16.83 0.72
CA VAL A 20 -19.80 18.06 -0.01
C VAL A 20 -19.51 19.20 0.96
N LEU A 21 -20.36 19.38 1.99
CA LEU A 21 -20.15 20.41 3.02
C LEU A 21 -18.88 20.17 3.84
N THR A 22 -18.54 18.89 4.13
CA THR A 22 -17.30 18.53 4.83
C THR A 22 -16.08 18.83 3.97
N LEU A 23 -16.11 18.49 2.67
CA LEU A 23 -15.02 18.79 1.75
C LEU A 23 -14.87 20.30 1.52
N LEU A 24 -15.97 21.01 1.33
CA LEU A 24 -15.96 22.48 1.20
C LEU A 24 -15.50 23.14 2.48
N GLY A 25 -15.99 22.69 3.64
CA GLY A 25 -15.56 23.18 4.95
C GLY A 25 -14.06 22.92 5.19
N GLY A 26 -13.59 21.73 4.87
CA GLY A 26 -12.16 21.38 4.93
C GLY A 26 -11.31 22.25 4.00
N PHE A 27 -11.78 22.48 2.78
CA PHE A 27 -11.11 23.35 1.82
C PHE A 27 -11.08 24.82 2.28
N MET A 28 -12.19 25.33 2.81
CA MET A 28 -12.25 26.68 3.39
C MET A 28 -11.35 26.85 4.61
N LEU A 29 -11.30 25.85 5.49
CA LEU A 29 -10.34 25.83 6.61
C LEU A 29 -8.91 25.82 6.11
N LEU A 30 -8.61 25.04 5.08
CA LEU A 30 -7.27 24.97 4.49
C LEU A 30 -6.88 26.33 3.88
N LEU A 31 -7.80 27.02 3.18
CA LEU A 31 -7.57 28.35 2.65
C LEU A 31 -7.38 29.38 3.78
N TYR A 32 -8.17 29.29 4.86
CA TYR A 32 -8.07 30.19 5.99
C TYR A 32 -6.73 30.04 6.73
N PHE A 33 -6.26 28.80 6.92
CA PHE A 33 -4.99 28.52 7.58
C PHE A 33 -3.78 28.53 6.64
N TRP A 34 -3.99 28.72 5.35
CA TRP A 34 -2.93 28.73 4.34
C TRP A 34 -1.75 29.65 4.67
N PRO A 35 -1.97 30.91 5.10
CA PRO A 35 -0.87 31.81 5.46
C PRO A 35 -0.03 31.32 6.65
N GLN A 36 -0.63 30.56 7.56
CA GLN A 36 0.07 29.95 8.70
C GLN A 36 0.82 28.68 8.25
N ILE A 37 0.15 27.80 7.51
CA ILE A 37 0.72 26.54 7.01
C ILE A 37 1.92 26.81 6.10
N SER A 38 1.83 27.80 5.21
CA SER A 38 2.89 28.13 4.26
C SER A 38 4.18 28.63 4.92
N ARG A 39 4.12 29.06 6.18
CA ARG A 39 5.31 29.46 6.96
C ARG A 39 6.11 28.26 7.50
N PHE A 40 5.52 27.06 7.48
CA PHE A 40 6.19 25.86 7.95
C PHE A 40 6.60 24.98 6.75
N PRO A 41 7.88 24.91 6.40
CA PRO A 41 8.34 24.19 5.22
C PRO A 41 7.97 22.71 5.27
N LEU A 42 8.00 22.07 6.43
CA LEU A 42 7.61 20.67 6.59
C LEU A 42 6.12 20.44 6.30
N ALA A 43 5.24 21.34 6.79
CA ALA A 43 3.81 21.23 6.51
C ALA A 43 3.51 21.38 5.03
N MET A 44 4.20 22.30 4.36
CA MET A 44 4.07 22.50 2.90
C MET A 44 4.56 21.28 2.12
N GLN A 45 5.71 20.71 2.48
CA GLN A 45 6.23 19.50 1.85
C GLN A 45 5.28 18.31 2.06
N THR A 46 4.72 18.15 3.26
CA THR A 46 3.73 17.11 3.57
C THR A 46 2.46 17.27 2.72
N LEU A 47 1.96 18.49 2.58
CA LEU A 47 0.80 18.78 1.74
C LEU A 47 1.07 18.50 0.26
N GLN A 48 2.27 18.82 -0.23
CA GLN A 48 2.71 18.48 -1.60
C GLN A 48 2.80 16.97 -1.80
N CYS A 49 3.34 16.22 -0.84
CA CYS A 49 3.39 14.75 -0.89
C CYS A 49 1.97 14.16 -0.93
N PHE A 50 1.08 14.65 -0.08
CA PHE A 50 -0.33 14.22 -0.09
C PHE A 50 -1.01 14.53 -1.43
N GLY A 51 -0.84 15.73 -1.97
CA GLY A 51 -1.37 16.10 -3.28
C GLY A 51 -0.82 15.23 -4.40
N ARG A 52 0.50 14.95 -4.43
CA ARG A 52 1.12 14.05 -5.41
C ARG A 52 0.53 12.65 -5.32
N LEU A 53 0.36 12.11 -4.10
CA LEU A 53 -0.24 10.78 -3.94
C LEU A 53 -1.66 10.72 -4.52
N ILE A 54 -2.50 11.73 -4.25
CA ILE A 54 -3.85 11.82 -4.83
C ILE A 54 -3.80 11.85 -6.36
N VAL A 55 -2.91 12.67 -6.93
CA VAL A 55 -2.72 12.77 -8.39
C VAL A 55 -2.25 11.44 -9.00
N TYR A 56 -1.49 10.62 -8.28
CA TYR A 56 -1.03 9.32 -8.79
C TYR A 56 -2.09 8.23 -8.60
N ILE A 57 -2.71 8.16 -7.42
CA ILE A 57 -3.59 7.03 -7.08
C ILE A 57 -4.97 7.14 -7.74
N VAL A 58 -5.55 8.34 -7.83
CA VAL A 58 -6.91 8.53 -8.36
C VAL A 58 -7.02 8.07 -9.82
N PRO A 59 -6.17 8.51 -10.77
CA PRO A 59 -6.24 8.02 -12.14
C PRO A 59 -6.05 6.51 -12.25
N CYS A 60 -5.12 5.93 -11.46
CA CYS A 60 -4.89 4.49 -11.46
C CYS A 60 -6.10 3.70 -10.96
N VAL A 61 -6.72 4.15 -9.87
CA VAL A 61 -7.96 3.53 -9.37
C VAL A 61 -9.09 3.68 -10.37
N MET A 62 -9.27 4.88 -10.95
CA MET A 62 -10.29 5.11 -11.98
C MET A 62 -10.09 4.22 -13.20
N ALA A 63 -8.85 3.93 -13.60
CA ALA A 63 -8.55 2.99 -14.69
C ALA A 63 -8.86 1.52 -14.31
N LEU A 64 -8.79 1.16 -13.03
CA LEU A 64 -9.11 -0.19 -12.55
C LEU A 64 -10.62 -0.44 -12.40
N LEU A 65 -11.44 0.60 -12.17
CA LEU A 65 -12.88 0.44 -11.98
C LEU A 65 -13.59 -0.23 -13.17
N PRO A 66 -13.33 0.14 -14.44
CA PRO A 66 -13.88 -0.55 -15.60
C PRO A 66 -13.55 -2.04 -15.62
N ILE A 67 -12.33 -2.43 -15.24
CA ILE A 67 -11.92 -3.82 -15.17
C ILE A 67 -12.82 -4.57 -14.18
N ARG A 68 -13.09 -4.00 -13.00
CA ARG A 68 -13.95 -4.61 -11.99
C ARG A 68 -15.38 -4.81 -12.47
N PHE A 69 -15.96 -3.80 -13.13
CA PHE A 69 -17.37 -3.80 -13.49
C PHE A 69 -17.67 -4.44 -14.84
N LEU A 70 -16.72 -4.42 -15.79
CA LEU A 70 -16.92 -4.92 -17.15
C LEU A 70 -16.41 -6.35 -17.37
N THR A 71 -15.38 -6.80 -16.63
CA THR A 71 -14.74 -8.10 -16.92
C THR A 71 -15.08 -9.20 -15.92
N GLY A 72 -15.87 -8.92 -14.88
CA GLY A 72 -16.23 -9.91 -13.88
C GLY A 72 -15.06 -10.48 -13.06
N VAL A 73 -13.93 -9.77 -13.00
CA VAL A 73 -12.73 -10.18 -12.24
C VAL A 73 -13.09 -10.55 -10.80
N PRO A 74 -12.59 -11.69 -10.28
CA PRO A 74 -12.83 -12.08 -8.89
C PRO A 74 -12.41 -11.01 -7.90
N SER A 75 -13.19 -10.84 -6.84
CA SER A 75 -12.99 -9.77 -5.85
C SER A 75 -11.61 -9.78 -5.20
N PHE A 76 -11.05 -10.97 -4.95
CA PHE A 76 -9.71 -11.08 -4.36
C PHE A 76 -8.62 -10.60 -5.33
N VAL A 77 -8.77 -10.83 -6.64
CA VAL A 77 -7.84 -10.32 -7.68
C VAL A 77 -7.90 -8.81 -7.72
N PHE A 78 -9.11 -8.24 -7.81
CA PHE A 78 -9.29 -6.78 -7.85
C PHE A 78 -8.69 -6.10 -6.59
N ARG A 79 -8.90 -6.68 -5.39
CA ARG A 79 -8.29 -6.19 -4.16
C ARG A 79 -6.77 -6.18 -4.23
N LYS A 80 -6.14 -7.21 -4.82
CA LYS A 80 -4.69 -7.27 -4.99
C LYS A 80 -4.17 -6.31 -6.07
N MET A 81 -4.94 -6.04 -7.11
CA MET A 81 -4.62 -4.98 -8.08
C MET A 81 -4.59 -3.60 -7.42
N LEU A 82 -5.64 -3.27 -6.63
CA LEU A 82 -5.67 -2.03 -5.86
C LEU A 82 -4.51 -1.93 -4.86
N HIS A 83 -4.16 -3.03 -4.22
CA HIS A 83 -3.04 -3.10 -3.29
C HIS A 83 -1.70 -2.76 -3.99
N VAL A 84 -1.38 -3.41 -5.11
CA VAL A 84 -0.16 -3.13 -5.89
C VAL A 84 -0.12 -1.68 -6.35
N VAL A 85 -1.23 -1.15 -6.87
CA VAL A 85 -1.34 0.25 -7.28
C VAL A 85 -1.08 1.20 -6.11
N ALA A 86 -1.71 0.95 -4.96
CA ALA A 86 -1.52 1.80 -3.78
C ALA A 86 -0.06 1.83 -3.31
N PHE A 87 0.60 0.67 -3.24
CA PHE A 87 2.01 0.57 -2.86
C PHE A 87 2.92 1.27 -3.86
N THR A 88 2.69 1.07 -5.16
CA THR A 88 3.48 1.72 -6.22
C THR A 88 3.32 3.22 -6.19
N CYS A 89 2.08 3.73 -6.16
CA CYS A 89 1.83 5.17 -6.10
C CYS A 89 2.45 5.80 -4.85
N PHE A 90 2.40 5.10 -3.71
CA PHE A 90 2.98 5.55 -2.47
C PHE A 90 4.52 5.66 -2.57
N VAL A 91 5.19 4.65 -3.11
CA VAL A 91 6.66 4.68 -3.26
C VAL A 91 7.09 5.75 -4.27
N VAL A 92 6.37 5.92 -5.38
CA VAL A 92 6.65 7.02 -6.33
C VAL A 92 6.52 8.38 -5.65
N MET A 93 5.48 8.58 -4.84
CA MET A 93 5.32 9.79 -4.04
C MET A 93 6.47 9.96 -3.03
N MET A 94 6.85 8.90 -2.32
CA MET A 94 7.93 8.89 -1.34
C MET A 94 9.27 9.29 -1.98
N LEU A 95 9.63 8.70 -3.11
CA LEU A 95 10.88 9.03 -3.82
C LEU A 95 10.88 10.46 -4.37
N ALA A 96 9.71 11.01 -4.67
CA ALA A 96 9.54 12.41 -5.09
C ALA A 96 9.40 13.39 -3.89
N ALA A 97 9.46 12.92 -2.64
CA ALA A 97 9.34 13.75 -1.47
C ALA A 97 10.62 14.53 -1.20
N GLY A 98 10.49 15.75 -0.68
CA GLY A 98 11.63 16.60 -0.33
C GLY A 98 12.38 16.17 0.95
N GLY A 99 11.90 15.12 1.64
CA GLY A 99 12.51 14.57 2.84
C GLY A 99 11.67 13.47 3.48
N TRP A 100 12.30 12.64 4.29
CA TRP A 100 11.66 11.50 4.93
C TRP A 100 10.53 11.90 5.90
N GLN A 101 10.67 13.06 6.57
CA GLN A 101 9.65 13.56 7.50
C GLN A 101 8.32 13.82 6.78
N ALA A 102 8.37 14.47 5.60
CA ALA A 102 7.18 14.76 4.83
C ALA A 102 6.50 13.47 4.31
N ALA A 103 7.29 12.49 3.84
CA ALA A 103 6.77 11.20 3.39
C ALA A 103 6.16 10.39 4.55
N ALA A 104 6.83 10.33 5.70
CA ALA A 104 6.34 9.62 6.88
C ALA A 104 5.08 10.28 7.46
N LEU A 105 5.07 11.62 7.59
CA LEU A 105 3.89 12.36 8.06
C LEU A 105 2.70 12.20 7.11
N THR A 106 2.93 12.20 5.79
CA THR A 106 1.87 11.93 4.81
C THR A 106 1.25 10.56 5.07
N SER A 107 2.07 9.55 5.33
CA SER A 107 1.60 8.20 5.64
C SER A 107 0.77 8.16 6.93
N VAL A 108 1.24 8.81 7.99
CA VAL A 108 0.49 8.89 9.27
C VAL A 108 -0.84 9.63 9.09
N ILE A 109 -0.85 10.74 8.36
CA ILE A 109 -2.07 11.51 8.09
C ILE A 109 -3.08 10.64 7.34
N ILE A 110 -2.65 9.88 6.34
CA ILE A 110 -3.53 8.97 5.62
C ILE A 110 -4.06 7.87 6.56
N ALA A 111 -3.21 7.27 7.39
CA ALA A 111 -3.61 6.27 8.37
C ALA A 111 -4.73 6.80 9.28
N VAL A 112 -4.58 8.02 9.78
CA VAL A 112 -5.55 8.66 10.67
C VAL A 112 -6.84 9.03 9.93
N LEU A 113 -6.76 9.51 8.68
CA LEU A 113 -7.91 9.95 7.91
C LEU A 113 -8.69 8.80 7.28
N VAL A 114 -8.01 7.73 6.87
CA VAL A 114 -8.63 6.60 6.15
C VAL A 114 -9.71 5.92 6.98
N TYR A 115 -9.48 5.76 8.27
CA TYR A 115 -10.44 5.06 9.14
C TYR A 115 -11.80 5.80 9.25
N PRO A 116 -11.87 7.10 9.63
CA PRO A 116 -13.13 7.82 9.68
C PRO A 116 -13.76 8.00 8.31
N LEU A 117 -12.97 8.27 7.25
CA LEU A 117 -13.49 8.40 5.90
C LEU A 117 -14.21 7.12 5.43
N LEU A 118 -13.56 5.95 5.57
CA LEU A 118 -14.20 4.68 5.19
C LEU A 118 -15.39 4.35 6.08
N SER A 119 -15.40 4.77 7.34
CA SER A 119 -16.54 4.57 8.23
C SER A 119 -17.78 5.38 7.81
N LEU A 120 -17.60 6.55 7.21
CA LEU A 120 -18.71 7.35 6.67
C LEU A 120 -19.43 6.64 5.52
N PHE A 121 -18.69 5.85 4.73
CA PHE A 121 -19.22 5.18 3.55
C PHE A 121 -19.50 3.69 3.74
N GLU A 122 -19.24 3.12 4.90
CA GLU A 122 -19.35 1.67 5.15
C GLU A 122 -20.77 1.13 4.93
N ASN A 123 -21.79 1.95 5.17
CA ASN A 123 -23.20 1.59 4.99
C ASN A 123 -23.72 1.80 3.56
N GLU A 124 -22.90 2.36 2.68
CA GLU A 124 -23.30 2.61 1.31
C GLU A 124 -23.30 1.32 0.46
N SER A 125 -24.27 1.16 -0.39
CA SER A 125 -24.46 -0.04 -1.21
C SER A 125 -23.29 -0.36 -2.16
N TRP A 126 -22.54 0.66 -2.59
CA TRP A 126 -21.37 0.52 -3.45
C TRP A 126 -20.13 0.10 -2.68
N TYR A 127 -20.04 0.42 -1.36
CA TYR A 127 -18.88 0.13 -0.53
C TYR A 127 -18.55 -1.38 -0.49
N GLY A 128 -19.56 -2.21 -0.20
CA GLY A 128 -19.40 -3.67 -0.18
C GLY A 128 -19.09 -4.29 -1.55
N LYS A 129 -19.46 -3.62 -2.64
CA LYS A 129 -19.12 -4.07 -4.00
C LYS A 129 -17.67 -3.76 -4.36
N LEU A 130 -17.13 -2.66 -3.84
CA LEU A 130 -15.77 -2.20 -4.07
C LEU A 130 -14.78 -2.82 -3.08
N PHE A 131 -15.11 -2.78 -1.79
CA PHE A 131 -14.28 -3.27 -0.69
C PHE A 131 -14.86 -4.57 -0.14
N VAL A 132 -14.48 -5.70 -0.75
CA VAL A 132 -14.90 -7.01 -0.23
C VAL A 132 -14.14 -7.32 1.06
N GLN A 133 -14.87 -7.37 2.17
CA GLN A 133 -14.36 -7.65 3.51
C GLN A 133 -14.68 -9.10 3.91
N LYS A 134 -13.76 -9.75 4.60
CA LYS A 134 -13.99 -11.07 5.23
C LYS A 134 -14.67 -10.93 6.60
N SER A 135 -14.42 -9.78 7.26
CA SER A 135 -15.03 -9.41 8.54
C SER A 135 -15.29 -7.92 8.60
N PRO A 136 -16.29 -7.44 9.36
CA PRO A 136 -16.59 -6.01 9.49
C PRO A 136 -15.36 -5.20 9.91
N GLY A 137 -15.08 -4.13 9.18
CA GLY A 137 -13.96 -3.23 9.46
C GLY A 137 -12.57 -3.77 9.12
N GLU A 138 -12.43 -4.95 8.48
CA GLU A 138 -11.13 -5.52 8.07
C GLU A 138 -10.34 -4.54 7.21
N VAL A 139 -10.97 -3.95 6.20
CA VAL A 139 -10.29 -3.03 5.28
C VAL A 139 -9.76 -1.81 6.00
N LYS A 140 -10.54 -1.23 6.91
CA LYS A 140 -10.14 -0.04 7.69
C LYS A 140 -8.92 -0.34 8.57
N ARG A 141 -8.95 -1.46 9.30
CA ARG A 141 -7.82 -1.89 10.15
C ARG A 141 -6.58 -2.20 9.33
N SER A 142 -6.73 -2.92 8.22
CA SER A 142 -5.63 -3.28 7.34
C SER A 142 -4.96 -2.04 6.74
N LEU A 143 -5.72 -1.07 6.23
CA LEU A 143 -5.17 0.17 5.69
C LEU A 143 -4.45 1.01 6.76
N LEU A 144 -5.03 1.11 7.95
CA LEU A 144 -4.40 1.79 9.07
C LEU A 144 -3.03 1.17 9.39
N MET A 145 -2.96 -0.17 9.52
CA MET A 145 -1.71 -0.88 9.77
C MET A 145 -0.69 -0.68 8.64
N VAL A 146 -1.11 -0.79 7.37
CA VAL A 146 -0.24 -0.61 6.21
C VAL A 146 0.41 0.77 6.21
N PHE A 147 -0.37 1.84 6.41
CA PHE A 147 0.17 3.20 6.38
C PHE A 147 1.05 3.51 7.60
N PHE A 148 0.74 2.97 8.79
CA PHE A 148 1.66 3.07 9.91
C PHE A 148 2.97 2.33 9.65
N MET A 149 2.91 1.16 8.99
CA MET A 149 4.12 0.43 8.61
C MET A 149 4.93 1.18 7.55
N PHE A 150 4.30 1.85 6.58
CA PHE A 150 5.01 2.73 5.66
C PHE A 150 5.77 3.83 6.42
N ALA A 151 5.10 4.51 7.35
CA ALA A 151 5.76 5.54 8.16
C ALA A 151 6.95 4.99 8.96
N ALA A 152 6.81 3.81 9.57
CA ALA A 152 7.87 3.17 10.33
C ALA A 152 9.06 2.77 9.45
N VAL A 153 8.81 2.14 8.29
CA VAL A 153 9.86 1.75 7.33
C VAL A 153 10.62 2.98 6.83
N ILE A 154 9.90 4.06 6.47
CA ILE A 154 10.51 5.31 6.02
C ILE A 154 11.34 5.95 7.14
N ALA A 155 10.79 6.05 8.34
CA ALA A 155 11.48 6.68 9.46
C ALA A 155 12.78 5.93 9.82
N VAL A 156 12.76 4.60 9.82
CA VAL A 156 13.93 3.79 10.12
C VAL A 156 14.92 3.83 8.95
N SER A 157 14.52 3.43 7.76
CA SER A 157 15.44 3.30 6.62
C SER A 157 15.96 4.66 6.16
N TRP A 158 15.07 5.59 5.84
CA TRP A 158 15.47 6.89 5.32
C TRP A 158 15.83 7.89 6.43
N GLY A 159 15.09 7.88 7.55
CA GLY A 159 15.33 8.81 8.66
C GLY A 159 16.59 8.50 9.48
N VAL A 160 16.81 7.23 9.84
CA VAL A 160 17.95 6.82 10.67
C VAL A 160 19.15 6.38 9.82
N PHE A 161 18.93 5.55 8.81
CA PHE A 161 20.01 4.99 7.98
C PHE A 161 20.26 5.76 6.69
N HIS A 162 19.51 6.81 6.42
CA HIS A 162 19.65 7.70 5.26
C HIS A 162 19.53 7.01 3.89
N ASP A 163 18.81 5.86 3.83
CA ASP A 163 18.62 5.09 2.61
C ASP A 163 17.13 5.05 2.18
N PRO A 164 16.69 5.97 1.29
CA PRO A 164 15.34 5.94 0.73
C PRO A 164 15.12 4.75 -0.21
N ASN A 165 16.18 4.19 -0.82
CA ASN A 165 16.06 3.09 -1.75
C ASN A 165 15.75 1.77 -1.02
N ALA A 166 16.35 1.56 0.14
CA ALA A 166 16.01 0.43 1.01
C ALA A 166 14.55 0.52 1.50
N ALA A 167 14.04 1.73 1.81
CA ALA A 167 12.64 1.93 2.13
C ALA A 167 11.73 1.56 0.94
N ALA A 168 12.05 2.05 -0.27
CA ALA A 168 11.32 1.75 -1.49
C ALA A 168 11.32 0.25 -1.80
N ALA A 169 12.48 -0.40 -1.68
CA ALA A 169 12.62 -1.83 -1.88
C ALA A 169 11.77 -2.63 -0.90
N ALA A 170 11.88 -2.37 0.41
CA ALA A 170 11.12 -3.08 1.43
C ALA A 170 9.60 -2.94 1.21
N ILE A 171 9.11 -1.73 0.91
CA ILE A 171 7.69 -1.48 0.68
C ILE A 171 7.19 -2.17 -0.59
N LEU A 172 7.86 -2.01 -1.73
CA LEU A 172 7.39 -2.61 -2.99
C LEU A 172 7.55 -4.13 -3.04
N MET A 173 8.66 -4.65 -2.52
CA MET A 173 8.88 -6.10 -2.44
C MET A 173 7.81 -6.77 -1.56
N TRP A 174 7.47 -6.14 -0.43
CA TRP A 174 6.34 -6.60 0.40
C TRP A 174 5.01 -6.51 -0.36
N GLY A 175 4.64 -5.34 -0.90
CA GLY A 175 3.33 -5.14 -1.54
C GLY A 175 3.09 -6.02 -2.76
N VAL A 176 4.07 -6.12 -3.66
CA VAL A 176 3.98 -6.96 -4.86
C VAL A 176 4.11 -8.44 -4.53
N GLY A 177 4.99 -8.79 -3.58
CA GLY A 177 5.16 -10.16 -3.10
C GLY A 177 3.91 -10.73 -2.48
N ASP A 178 3.27 -10.00 -1.54
CA ASP A 178 1.99 -10.40 -0.93
C ASP A 178 0.85 -10.51 -1.98
N ALA A 179 0.83 -9.62 -2.95
CA ALA A 179 -0.13 -9.73 -4.05
C ALA A 179 0.10 -11.01 -4.85
N ALA A 180 1.33 -11.32 -5.23
CA ALA A 180 1.69 -12.52 -5.97
C ALA A 180 1.37 -13.80 -5.17
N ALA A 181 1.69 -13.83 -3.86
CA ALA A 181 1.35 -14.93 -2.97
C ALA A 181 -0.14 -15.26 -2.99
N ALA A 182 -0.99 -14.24 -2.92
CA ALA A 182 -2.44 -14.42 -2.95
C ALA A 182 -2.96 -14.80 -4.35
N LEU A 183 -2.46 -14.16 -5.41
CA LEU A 183 -2.89 -14.41 -6.78
C LEU A 183 -2.55 -15.82 -7.25
N VAL A 184 -1.47 -16.42 -6.77
CA VAL A 184 -1.07 -17.79 -7.08
C VAL A 184 -1.56 -18.76 -6.02
N GLY A 185 -1.42 -18.45 -4.74
CA GLY A 185 -1.72 -19.37 -3.66
C GLY A 185 -3.21 -19.68 -3.49
N ILE A 186 -4.11 -18.75 -3.84
CA ILE A 186 -5.57 -18.99 -3.75
C ILE A 186 -6.04 -19.94 -4.84
N PRO A 187 -5.80 -19.68 -6.15
CA PRO A 187 -6.30 -20.57 -7.22
C PRO A 187 -5.44 -21.82 -7.47
N PHE A 188 -4.12 -21.76 -7.24
CA PHE A 188 -3.19 -22.82 -7.64
C PHE A 188 -2.49 -23.51 -6.47
N GLY A 189 -2.70 -23.07 -5.21
CA GLY A 189 -2.04 -23.62 -4.02
C GLY A 189 -2.52 -25.01 -3.66
N LYS A 190 -1.87 -26.05 -4.19
CA LYS A 190 -2.16 -27.47 -3.94
C LYS A 190 -1.47 -27.97 -2.67
N HIS A 191 -0.22 -27.57 -2.43
CA HIS A 191 0.57 -28.00 -1.28
C HIS A 191 0.41 -27.03 -0.11
N LYS A 192 -0.60 -27.31 0.72
CA LYS A 192 -0.89 -26.45 1.89
C LYS A 192 0.13 -26.68 3.00
N VAL A 193 0.49 -25.58 3.66
CA VAL A 193 1.42 -25.58 4.78
C VAL A 193 0.66 -25.84 6.08
N ASN A 194 0.87 -27.01 6.68
CA ASN A 194 0.10 -27.53 7.82
C ASN A 194 0.94 -27.55 9.10
N PHE A 195 1.42 -26.40 9.56
CA PHE A 195 2.00 -26.26 10.89
C PHE A 195 1.41 -25.03 11.61
N ARG A 196 1.49 -25.00 12.93
CA ARG A 196 1.07 -23.84 13.71
C ARG A 196 2.10 -22.70 13.54
N PRO A 197 1.65 -21.43 13.36
CA PRO A 197 0.27 -20.93 13.46
C PRO A 197 -0.50 -20.90 12.14
N VAL A 198 0.03 -21.42 11.03
CA VAL A 198 -0.48 -21.23 9.66
C VAL A 198 -1.72 -22.04 9.33
N ASN A 199 -1.82 -23.29 9.85
CA ASN A 199 -2.98 -24.18 9.78
C ASN A 199 -3.65 -24.28 8.38
N GLY A 200 -2.85 -24.51 7.32
CA GLY A 200 -3.37 -24.77 5.97
C GLY A 200 -3.88 -23.55 5.20
N LYS A 201 -3.76 -22.34 5.74
CA LYS A 201 -4.19 -21.11 5.06
C LYS A 201 -3.24 -20.68 3.95
N LYS A 202 -1.96 -21.06 4.04
CA LYS A 202 -0.90 -20.71 3.09
C LYS A 202 -0.44 -21.93 2.29
N SER A 203 0.23 -21.70 1.17
CA SER A 203 0.70 -22.75 0.27
C SER A 203 2.12 -22.49 -0.20
N TRP A 204 2.87 -23.54 -0.50
CA TRP A 204 4.23 -23.45 -1.03
C TRP A 204 4.28 -22.73 -2.38
N GLU A 205 3.27 -22.94 -3.23
CA GLU A 205 3.16 -22.24 -4.53
C GLU A 205 2.99 -20.73 -4.35
N GLY A 206 2.17 -20.32 -3.36
CA GLY A 206 2.02 -18.91 -3.02
C GLY A 206 3.32 -18.30 -2.49
N SER A 207 4.04 -19.02 -1.62
CA SER A 207 5.33 -18.55 -1.07
C SER A 207 6.39 -18.45 -2.18
N LEU A 208 6.45 -19.40 -3.11
CA LEU A 208 7.37 -19.32 -4.24
C LEU A 208 7.05 -18.13 -5.15
N ALA A 209 5.77 -17.88 -5.40
CA ALA A 209 5.34 -16.70 -6.15
C ALA A 209 5.72 -15.39 -5.44
N MET A 210 5.57 -15.33 -4.12
CA MET A 210 6.02 -14.18 -3.32
C MET A 210 7.51 -13.95 -3.46
N PHE A 211 8.32 -14.98 -3.24
CA PHE A 211 9.78 -14.89 -3.35
C PHE A 211 10.20 -14.37 -4.73
N THR A 212 9.66 -14.98 -5.78
CA THR A 212 10.01 -14.62 -7.16
C THR A 212 9.61 -13.18 -7.48
N ALA A 213 8.39 -12.79 -7.15
CA ALA A 213 7.89 -11.44 -7.40
C ALA A 213 8.66 -10.38 -6.59
N ALA A 214 8.91 -10.64 -5.31
CA ALA A 214 9.69 -9.75 -4.46
C ALA A 214 11.13 -9.60 -5.00
N ALA A 215 11.81 -10.71 -5.36
CA ALA A 215 13.16 -10.65 -5.92
C ALA A 215 13.22 -9.86 -7.22
N LEU A 216 12.26 -10.07 -8.13
CA LEU A 216 12.18 -9.30 -9.39
C LEU A 216 11.99 -7.81 -9.13
N VAL A 217 11.09 -7.44 -8.24
CA VAL A 217 10.85 -6.03 -7.86
C VAL A 217 12.09 -5.41 -7.23
N GLY A 218 12.76 -6.13 -6.32
CA GLY A 218 13.99 -5.65 -5.70
C GLY A 218 15.11 -5.41 -6.73
N ILE A 219 15.27 -6.32 -7.71
CA ILE A 219 16.21 -6.14 -8.81
C ILE A 219 15.85 -4.91 -9.66
N VAL A 220 14.56 -4.71 -9.97
CA VAL A 220 14.12 -3.52 -10.71
C VAL A 220 14.45 -2.24 -9.95
N ILE A 221 14.25 -2.20 -8.64
CA ILE A 221 14.60 -1.03 -7.82
C ILE A 221 16.10 -0.78 -7.82
N LEU A 222 16.92 -1.84 -7.70
CA LEU A 222 18.38 -1.71 -7.85
C LEU A 222 18.76 -1.10 -9.19
N CYS A 223 18.13 -1.56 -10.31
CA CYS A 223 18.38 -1.02 -11.63
C CYS A 223 18.07 0.48 -11.72
N LEU A 224 16.91 0.88 -11.19
CA LEU A 224 16.38 2.23 -11.36
C LEU A 224 17.00 3.25 -10.41
N CYS A 225 17.35 2.84 -9.19
CA CYS A 225 17.72 3.75 -8.12
C CYS A 225 19.21 3.74 -7.79
N SER A 226 19.91 2.60 -7.93
CA SER A 226 21.30 2.48 -7.46
C SER A 226 22.33 2.56 -8.58
N GLY A 227 21.95 2.30 -9.82
CA GLY A 227 22.86 2.36 -10.99
C GLY A 227 24.07 1.39 -10.95
N SER A 228 24.25 0.65 -9.84
CA SER A 228 25.36 -0.26 -9.61
C SER A 228 24.88 -1.68 -9.29
N PHE A 229 25.19 -2.61 -10.18
CA PHE A 229 24.96 -4.04 -10.00
C PHE A 229 26.22 -4.66 -9.38
N THR A 230 26.26 -4.76 -8.07
CA THR A 230 27.27 -5.56 -7.38
C THR A 230 26.67 -6.90 -6.99
N GLY A 231 27.51 -7.93 -6.89
CA GLY A 231 27.07 -9.24 -6.38
C GLY A 231 26.47 -9.13 -4.97
N THR A 232 26.97 -8.22 -4.16
CA THR A 232 26.46 -7.95 -2.80
C THR A 232 25.05 -7.38 -2.84
N SER A 233 24.79 -6.40 -3.73
CA SER A 233 23.45 -5.80 -3.85
C SER A 233 22.40 -6.81 -4.32
N ILE A 234 22.75 -7.67 -5.28
CA ILE A 234 21.88 -8.75 -5.74
C ILE A 234 21.61 -9.75 -4.61
N LEU A 235 22.65 -10.14 -3.89
CA LEU A 235 22.52 -11.05 -2.73
C LEU A 235 21.62 -10.44 -1.66
N CYS A 236 21.77 -9.16 -1.35
CA CYS A 236 20.91 -8.44 -0.41
C CYS A 236 19.43 -8.53 -0.82
N VAL A 237 19.10 -8.24 -2.08
CA VAL A 237 17.72 -8.36 -2.60
C VAL A 237 17.18 -9.78 -2.48
N LEU A 238 17.97 -10.78 -2.81
CA LEU A 238 17.54 -12.18 -2.69
C LEU A 238 17.31 -12.58 -1.24
N LEU A 239 18.16 -12.13 -0.32
CA LEU A 239 18.00 -12.39 1.12
C LEU A 239 16.80 -11.62 1.70
N MET A 240 16.54 -10.38 1.26
CA MET A 240 15.31 -9.64 1.61
C MET A 240 14.06 -10.40 1.13
N ALA A 241 14.05 -10.87 -0.12
CA ALA A 241 12.94 -11.63 -0.66
C ALA A 241 12.71 -12.95 0.10
N LEU A 242 13.79 -13.65 0.45
CA LEU A 242 13.73 -14.89 1.23
C LEU A 242 13.21 -14.62 2.66
N ALA A 243 13.74 -13.61 3.33
CA ALA A 243 13.32 -13.23 4.68
C ALA A 243 11.86 -12.82 4.74
N GLY A 244 11.42 -11.97 3.80
CA GLY A 244 10.01 -11.55 3.71
C GLY A 244 9.07 -12.71 3.41
N THR A 245 9.45 -13.59 2.48
CA THR A 245 8.66 -14.81 2.16
C THR A 245 8.58 -15.75 3.37
N THR A 246 9.68 -15.94 4.09
CA THR A 246 9.70 -16.76 5.30
C THR A 246 8.84 -16.15 6.41
N ALA A 247 8.95 -14.82 6.59
CA ALA A 247 8.12 -14.10 7.54
C ALA A 247 6.63 -14.20 7.19
N GLU A 248 6.26 -14.04 5.91
CA GLU A 248 4.89 -14.25 5.45
C GLU A 248 4.43 -15.66 5.75
N LEU A 249 5.23 -16.68 5.41
CA LEU A 249 4.89 -18.08 5.61
C LEU A 249 4.68 -18.44 7.07
N LEU A 250 5.47 -17.87 7.98
CA LEU A 250 5.43 -18.18 9.42
C LEU A 250 4.44 -17.32 10.21
N SER A 251 4.01 -16.17 9.67
CA SER A 251 3.14 -15.23 10.39
C SER A 251 1.68 -15.63 10.33
N PRO A 252 0.92 -15.43 11.44
CA PRO A 252 -0.53 -15.43 11.40
C PRO A 252 -1.04 -14.36 10.42
N SER A 253 -2.20 -14.61 9.79
CA SER A 253 -2.73 -13.84 8.67
C SER A 253 -3.02 -12.34 8.89
N GLU A 254 -2.82 -11.81 10.08
CA GLU A 254 -2.97 -10.38 10.38
C GLU A 254 -1.63 -9.72 10.74
N TRP A 255 -0.63 -10.52 11.09
CA TRP A 255 0.70 -10.06 11.50
C TRP A 255 1.69 -9.97 10.35
N ASP A 256 1.40 -10.58 9.20
CA ASP A 256 2.22 -10.50 7.99
C ASP A 256 2.42 -9.04 7.51
N THR A 257 1.43 -8.17 7.72
CA THR A 257 1.53 -6.73 7.46
C THR A 257 2.67 -6.05 8.23
N VAL A 258 3.07 -6.57 9.38
CA VAL A 258 4.15 -6.03 10.20
C VAL A 258 5.44 -6.83 10.00
N THR A 259 5.36 -8.15 10.10
CA THR A 259 6.55 -9.01 10.10
C THR A 259 7.29 -9.00 8.77
N VAL A 260 6.59 -8.97 7.65
CA VAL A 260 7.21 -9.00 6.32
C VAL A 260 8.08 -7.76 6.06
N PRO A 261 7.57 -6.51 6.13
CA PRO A 261 8.40 -5.35 5.87
C PRO A 261 9.52 -5.17 6.91
N VAL A 262 9.29 -5.55 8.18
CA VAL A 262 10.31 -5.47 9.23
C VAL A 262 11.47 -6.42 8.95
N THR A 263 11.20 -7.67 8.57
CA THR A 263 12.27 -8.64 8.26
C THR A 263 13.02 -8.29 6.98
N MET A 264 12.32 -7.81 5.94
CA MET A 264 12.98 -7.32 4.72
C MET A 264 13.90 -6.14 5.02
N LEU A 265 13.41 -5.16 5.80
CA LEU A 265 14.19 -3.99 6.17
C LEU A 265 15.39 -4.37 7.05
N ALA A 266 15.21 -5.26 8.04
CA ALA A 266 16.30 -5.72 8.88
C ALA A 266 17.45 -6.35 8.07
N VAL A 267 17.13 -7.16 7.06
CA VAL A 267 18.13 -7.72 6.14
C VAL A 267 18.83 -6.63 5.34
N ALA A 268 18.07 -5.66 4.79
CA ALA A 268 18.64 -4.54 4.05
C ALA A 268 19.65 -3.76 4.91
N LEU A 269 19.27 -3.40 6.15
CA LEU A 269 20.10 -2.58 7.03
C LEU A 269 21.33 -3.30 7.60
N VAL A 270 21.37 -4.63 7.58
CA VAL A 270 22.54 -5.41 8.00
C VAL A 270 23.55 -5.60 6.86
N LEU A 271 23.08 -5.61 5.62
CA LEU A 271 23.89 -5.95 4.44
C LEU A 271 24.29 -4.73 3.58
N LEU A 272 23.65 -3.60 3.77
CA LEU A 272 23.97 -2.31 3.13
C LEU A 272 24.73 -1.41 4.10
#